data_d0cd2889e2482dae9e3ef59d63c635ec
#
_entry.id   d0cd2889e2482dae9e3ef59d63c635ec
#
_cell.length_a   1.000
_cell.length_b   1.000
_cell.length_c   1.000
_cell.angle_alpha   90.00
_cell.angle_beta   90.00
_cell.angle_gamma   90.00
#
_symmetry.space_group_name_H-M   'P 1'
#
loop_
_entity.id
_entity.type
_entity.pdbx_description
1 polymer ?
#
loop_
_entity_poly.entity_id
_entity_poly.type
_entity_poly.pdbx_seq_one_letter_code
_entity_poly.pdbx_strand_id
1 'polypeptide(L)'
;MSLGTAARMPSPKAPDYEKGKWAAAFAPREAGERRHWLVKSEPDVFSFDDLLAAPKQTTHWDGVRNHAARNFLKDGMRQGDRVFFYHSMANPQAIVGICEVVREGYPDPSADDPQWYAVDLRAVVRLARPVTLAEIKARPELADMALVRVGRLSVTPVTPAEWETIVAMGDRGPG
;
A
#
# COMPACT_ATOMS: atom_id res chain seq x y z
N MET A 1 -2.61 3.61 24.31
CA MET A 1 -2.38 4.27 24.03
C MET A 1 -2.03 4.85 23.92
N SER A 2 -1.99 4.76 24.09
CA SER A 2 -1.65 5.58 23.79
C SER A 2 -1.23 6.14 23.71
N LEU A 3 -1.02 5.94 23.89
CA LEU A 3 -0.55 6.77 23.57
C LEU A 3 -0.29 7.30 23.04
N GLY A 4 -0.34 7.24 22.97
CA GLY A 4 -0.16 8.04 22.34
C GLY A 4 0.13 8.50 22.04
N THR A 5 -0.13 8.50 21.91
CA THR A 5 0.14 9.32 21.49
C THR A 5 0.66 10.01 21.34
N ALA A 6 0.47 9.62 21.76
CA ALA A 6 0.92 10.59 21.75
C ALA A 6 1.43 11.24 21.46
N ALA A 7 0.92 11.00 21.90
CA ALA A 7 1.45 12.20 21.62
C ALA A 7 2.76 12.20 21.04
N ARG A 8 2.87 11.53 20.23
CA ARG A 8 4.03 11.62 19.44
C ARG A 8 3.99 12.94 18.69
N MET A 9 4.93 13.78 18.97
CA MET A 9 5.01 15.05 18.30
C MET A 9 5.72 14.89 16.98
N PRO A 10 5.23 15.47 15.92
CA PRO A 10 5.97 15.48 14.67
C PRO A 10 7.22 16.32 14.81
N SER A 11 8.24 15.96 14.07
CA SER A 11 9.45 16.76 13.96
C SER A 11 9.11 18.12 13.35
N PRO A 12 9.88 19.19 13.66
CA PRO A 12 9.63 20.49 13.01
C PRO A 12 9.70 20.47 11.51
N LYS A 13 10.36 19.46 10.94
CA LYS A 13 10.44 19.32 9.49
C LYS A 13 9.47 18.27 8.95
N ALA A 14 8.68 17.67 9.81
CA ALA A 14 7.71 16.68 9.36
C ALA A 14 6.69 17.34 8.46
N PRO A 15 6.29 16.66 7.40
CA PRO A 15 5.20 17.18 6.57
C PRO A 15 3.95 17.39 7.39
N ASP A 16 3.19 18.41 7.02
CA ASP A 16 1.89 18.63 7.63
C ASP A 16 0.90 17.67 6.99
N TYR A 17 0.88 16.47 7.50
CA TYR A 17 0.03 15.43 6.93
C TYR A 17 -1.46 15.75 7.05
N GLU A 18 -1.81 16.59 8.01
CA GLU A 18 -3.20 16.87 8.27
C GLU A 18 -3.79 17.85 7.27
N LYS A 19 -2.95 18.66 6.65
CA LYS A 19 -3.40 19.65 5.69
C LYS A 19 -3.13 19.30 4.24
N GLY A 20 -2.41 18.19 4.02
CA GLY A 20 -2.06 17.77 2.68
C GLY A 20 -3.16 16.96 2.04
N LYS A 21 -2.96 16.66 0.78
CA LYS A 21 -3.88 15.84 -0.01
C LYS A 21 -4.02 14.43 0.54
N TRP A 22 -3.09 14.00 1.39
CA TRP A 22 -3.08 12.67 1.96
C TRP A 22 -3.50 12.65 3.42
N ALA A 23 -4.15 13.71 3.89
CA ALA A 23 -4.47 13.86 5.30
C ALA A 23 -5.20 12.66 5.88
N ALA A 24 -6.14 12.09 5.13
CA ALA A 24 -6.92 10.95 5.62
C ALA A 24 -6.04 9.72 5.90
N ALA A 25 -4.94 9.57 5.16
CA ALA A 25 -4.04 8.42 5.34
C ALA A 25 -3.27 8.49 6.66
N PHE A 26 -3.13 9.67 7.23
CA PHE A 26 -2.37 9.90 8.45
C PHE A 26 -3.24 10.32 9.63
N ALA A 27 -4.54 10.40 9.43
CA ALA A 27 -5.45 10.80 10.49
C ALA A 27 -5.41 9.81 11.66
N PRO A 28 -5.70 10.25 12.89
CA PRO A 28 -5.77 9.33 14.02
C PRO A 28 -6.77 8.21 13.76
N ARG A 29 -6.49 7.04 14.31
CA ARG A 29 -7.31 5.85 14.10
C ARG A 29 -8.15 5.57 15.33
N GLU A 30 -9.32 5.00 15.09
CA GLU A 30 -10.10 4.41 16.16
C GLU A 30 -9.57 3.02 16.46
N ALA A 31 -9.91 2.49 17.63
CA ALA A 31 -9.46 1.17 18.04
C ALA A 31 -9.95 0.13 17.03
N GLY A 32 -9.02 -0.69 16.57
CA GLY A 32 -9.34 -1.75 15.61
C GLY A 32 -9.53 -1.29 14.18
N GLU A 33 -9.36 0.00 13.91
CA GLU A 33 -9.49 0.51 12.55
C GLU A 33 -8.37 -0.05 11.67
N ARG A 34 -8.77 -0.54 10.50
CA ARG A 34 -7.84 -1.03 9.48
C ARG A 34 -7.90 -0.10 8.29
N ARG A 35 -6.73 0.22 7.73
CA ARG A 35 -6.67 1.03 6.52
C ARG A 35 -6.13 0.21 5.38
N HIS A 36 -6.21 0.80 4.19
CA HIS A 36 -5.93 0.07 2.96
C HIS A 36 -4.93 0.82 2.12
N TRP A 37 -4.06 0.07 1.46
CA TRP A 37 -2.94 0.61 0.70
C TRP A 37 -2.75 -0.18 -0.58
N LEU A 38 -1.90 0.33 -1.45
CA LEU A 38 -1.49 -0.37 -2.67
C LEU A 38 0.01 -0.18 -2.81
N VAL A 39 0.71 -1.26 -3.13
CA VAL A 39 2.14 -1.22 -3.44
C VAL A 39 2.36 -1.77 -4.83
N LYS A 40 3.34 -1.21 -5.54
CA LYS A 40 3.65 -1.61 -6.91
C LYS A 40 4.96 -2.37 -6.94
N SER A 41 4.98 -3.44 -7.71
CA SER A 41 6.17 -4.22 -7.95
C SER A 41 6.22 -4.62 -9.42
N GLU A 42 7.41 -4.61 -10.00
CA GLU A 42 7.61 -5.14 -11.36
C GLU A 42 7.70 -6.65 -11.25
N PRO A 43 6.85 -7.40 -11.97
CA PRO A 43 6.84 -8.87 -11.80
C PRO A 43 8.14 -9.55 -12.21
N ASP A 44 8.95 -8.94 -13.08
CA ASP A 44 10.25 -9.49 -13.42
C ASP A 44 11.26 -9.33 -12.29
N VAL A 45 11.02 -8.42 -11.36
CA VAL A 45 11.88 -8.20 -10.19
C VAL A 45 11.34 -8.96 -8.99
N PHE A 46 10.06 -8.79 -8.67
CA PHE A 46 9.43 -9.48 -7.55
C PHE A 46 7.92 -9.56 -7.79
N SER A 47 7.45 -10.74 -8.16
CA SER A 47 6.04 -10.96 -8.46
C SER A 47 5.26 -11.41 -7.22
N PHE A 48 3.94 -11.44 -7.34
CA PHE A 48 3.12 -12.02 -6.27
C PHE A 48 3.40 -13.52 -6.10
N ASP A 49 3.74 -14.22 -7.18
CA ASP A 49 4.17 -15.62 -7.09
C ASP A 49 5.45 -15.74 -6.28
N ASP A 50 6.38 -14.80 -6.46
CA ASP A 50 7.61 -14.79 -5.66
C ASP A 50 7.29 -14.60 -4.18
N LEU A 51 6.32 -13.75 -3.86
CA LEU A 51 5.89 -13.54 -2.48
C LEU A 51 5.27 -14.80 -1.90
N LEU A 52 4.42 -15.48 -2.67
CA LEU A 52 3.82 -16.73 -2.21
C LEU A 52 4.86 -17.80 -1.95
N ALA A 53 5.97 -17.78 -2.70
CA ALA A 53 7.06 -18.73 -2.54
C ALA A 53 8.06 -18.33 -1.45
N ALA A 54 7.98 -17.12 -0.94
CA ALA A 54 8.94 -16.63 0.06
C ALA A 54 8.70 -17.31 1.41
N PRO A 55 9.73 -17.38 2.27
CA PRO A 55 9.55 -17.96 3.62
C PRO A 55 8.43 -17.25 4.36
N LYS A 56 7.49 -18.03 4.91
CA LYS A 56 6.29 -17.55 5.60
C LYS A 56 5.45 -16.60 4.73
N GLN A 57 5.65 -16.65 3.41
CA GLN A 57 4.98 -15.79 2.44
C GLN A 57 5.10 -14.31 2.80
N THR A 58 6.27 -13.93 3.30
CA THR A 58 6.53 -12.59 3.83
C THR A 58 7.77 -12.02 3.18
N THR A 59 7.76 -10.72 2.95
CA THR A 59 8.90 -10.01 2.39
C THR A 59 9.07 -8.64 3.07
N HIS A 60 10.30 -8.14 3.04
CA HIS A 60 10.58 -6.76 3.42
C HIS A 60 10.25 -5.87 2.22
N TRP A 61 9.37 -4.89 2.43
CA TRP A 61 9.05 -3.95 1.35
C TRP A 61 10.02 -2.78 1.47
N ASP A 62 11.17 -2.95 0.85
CA ASP A 62 12.30 -2.01 0.92
C ASP A 62 12.53 -1.36 -0.45
N GLY A 63 13.56 -0.54 -0.54
CA GLY A 63 13.95 0.07 -1.80
C GLY A 63 13.10 1.25 -2.24
N VAL A 64 12.15 1.70 -1.42
CA VAL A 64 11.30 2.85 -1.75
C VAL A 64 12.10 4.13 -1.56
N ARG A 65 12.22 4.93 -2.61
CA ARG A 65 13.08 6.13 -2.61
C ARG A 65 12.33 7.41 -2.97
N ASN A 66 11.02 7.42 -2.83
CA ASN A 66 10.17 8.60 -3.00
C ASN A 66 9.71 9.04 -1.62
N HIS A 67 9.79 10.35 -1.35
CA HIS A 67 9.50 10.86 0.00
C HIS A 67 8.03 10.67 0.40
N ALA A 68 7.09 10.86 -0.52
CA ALA A 68 5.69 10.67 -0.20
C ALA A 68 5.40 9.19 0.09
N ALA A 69 5.92 8.30 -0.73
CA ALA A 69 5.77 6.86 -0.52
C ALA A 69 6.43 6.43 0.80
N ARG A 70 7.61 6.96 1.11
CA ARG A 70 8.29 6.70 2.37
C ARG A 70 7.42 7.08 3.56
N ASN A 71 6.73 8.22 3.47
CA ASN A 71 5.88 8.68 4.56
C ASN A 71 4.71 7.71 4.81
N PHE A 72 4.16 7.12 3.75
CA PHE A 72 3.11 6.11 3.93
C PHE A 72 3.63 4.89 4.67
N LEU A 73 4.85 4.45 4.33
CA LEU A 73 5.46 3.30 5.03
C LEU A 73 5.79 3.64 6.48
N LYS A 74 6.32 4.84 6.71
CA LYS A 74 6.82 5.24 8.02
C LYS A 74 5.69 5.56 8.98
N ASP A 75 4.75 6.39 8.56
CA ASP A 75 3.76 6.99 9.45
C ASP A 75 2.33 6.55 9.17
N GLY A 76 2.05 6.00 7.99
CA GLY A 76 0.70 5.65 7.60
C GLY A 76 0.32 4.22 7.93
N MET A 77 1.10 3.27 7.42
CA MET A 77 0.77 1.86 7.55
C MET A 77 0.89 1.37 8.99
N ARG A 78 -0.05 0.52 9.39
CA ARG A 78 -0.03 -0.12 10.70
C ARG A 78 -0.26 -1.61 10.54
N GLN A 79 0.22 -2.37 11.51
CA GLN A 79 0.06 -3.83 11.51
C GLN A 79 -1.41 -4.18 11.36
N GLY A 80 -1.71 -5.11 10.48
CA GLY A 80 -3.08 -5.54 10.20
C GLY A 80 -3.72 -4.83 9.02
N ASP A 81 -3.12 -3.73 8.53
CA ASP A 81 -3.62 -3.07 7.34
C ASP A 81 -3.54 -4.00 6.13
N ARG A 82 -4.45 -3.84 5.20
CA ARG A 82 -4.49 -4.64 3.97
C ARG A 82 -3.91 -3.85 2.81
N VAL A 83 -3.24 -4.55 1.92
CA VAL A 83 -2.44 -3.92 0.87
C VAL A 83 -2.69 -4.64 -0.44
N PHE A 84 -3.11 -3.91 -1.47
CA PHE A 84 -3.16 -4.46 -2.82
C PHE A 84 -1.75 -4.60 -3.37
N PHE A 85 -1.47 -5.75 -3.98
CA PHE A 85 -0.22 -6.01 -4.67
C PHE A 85 -0.45 -5.79 -6.16
N TYR A 86 0.22 -4.79 -6.72
CA TYR A 86 0.01 -4.34 -8.09
C TYR A 86 1.24 -4.65 -8.92
N HIS A 87 1.04 -5.32 -10.06
CA HIS A 87 2.11 -5.57 -11.03
C HIS A 87 2.21 -4.37 -11.96
N SER A 88 3.27 -3.58 -11.80
CA SER A 88 3.61 -2.49 -12.69
C SER A 88 4.56 -3.01 -13.78
N MET A 89 4.76 -2.23 -14.83
CA MET A 89 5.65 -2.61 -15.94
C MET A 89 5.31 -4.01 -16.48
N ALA A 90 4.02 -4.29 -16.58
CA ALA A 90 3.49 -5.56 -17.05
C ALA A 90 2.45 -5.29 -18.12
N ASN A 91 2.11 -6.30 -18.87
CA ASN A 91 1.06 -6.19 -19.89
C ASN A 91 0.08 -7.37 -19.71
N PRO A 92 -1.05 -7.14 -19.04
CA PRO A 92 -1.52 -5.84 -18.54
C PRO A 92 -0.97 -5.52 -17.14
N GLN A 93 -0.91 -4.24 -16.79
CA GLN A 93 -0.71 -3.83 -15.41
C GLN A 93 -1.98 -4.12 -14.63
N ALA A 94 -1.86 -4.67 -13.44
CA ALA A 94 -3.03 -5.13 -12.71
C ALA A 94 -2.76 -5.33 -11.22
N ILE A 95 -3.83 -5.22 -10.42
CA ILE A 95 -3.82 -5.69 -9.05
C ILE A 95 -4.04 -7.21 -9.10
N VAL A 96 -3.14 -7.96 -8.47
CA VAL A 96 -3.14 -9.42 -8.58
C VAL A 96 -3.35 -10.13 -7.25
N GLY A 97 -3.16 -9.46 -6.14
CA GLY A 97 -3.29 -10.09 -4.83
C GLY A 97 -3.44 -9.10 -3.70
N ILE A 98 -3.63 -9.64 -2.51
CA ILE A 98 -3.78 -8.88 -1.27
C ILE A 98 -2.74 -9.34 -0.28
N CYS A 99 -2.11 -8.39 0.39
CA CYS A 99 -1.15 -8.61 1.45
C CYS A 99 -1.64 -7.98 2.75
N GLU A 100 -0.93 -8.26 3.82
CA GLU A 100 -1.18 -7.69 5.14
C GLU A 100 0.13 -7.13 5.68
N VAL A 101 0.06 -5.96 6.33
CA VAL A 101 1.22 -5.40 7.03
C VAL A 101 1.42 -6.21 8.30
N VAL A 102 2.59 -6.86 8.43
CA VAL A 102 2.91 -7.67 9.60
C VAL A 102 4.02 -7.05 10.45
N ARG A 103 4.71 -6.05 9.93
CA ARG A 103 5.68 -5.26 10.70
C ARG A 103 5.59 -3.81 10.23
N GLU A 104 5.38 -2.90 11.18
CA GLU A 104 5.25 -1.47 10.90
C GLU A 104 6.58 -0.84 10.54
N GLY A 105 6.55 0.39 10.06
CA GLY A 105 7.70 1.06 9.51
C GLY A 105 8.95 1.01 10.34
N TYR A 106 10.04 0.65 9.72
CA TYR A 106 11.37 0.60 10.32
C TYR A 106 12.39 1.09 9.29
N PRO A 107 13.57 1.56 9.73
CA PRO A 107 14.57 2.01 8.76
C PRO A 107 14.92 0.93 7.76
N ASP A 108 14.93 1.30 6.49
CA ASP A 108 15.18 0.38 5.39
C ASP A 108 16.63 -0.14 5.47
N PRO A 109 16.83 -1.45 5.69
CA PRO A 109 18.19 -1.97 5.82
C PRO A 109 18.99 -1.96 4.52
N SER A 110 18.32 -1.79 3.38
CA SER A 110 19.01 -1.72 2.09
C SER A 110 19.52 -0.32 1.79
N ALA A 111 19.21 0.67 2.62
CA ALA A 111 19.60 2.06 2.42
C ALA A 111 20.67 2.46 3.45
N ASP A 112 21.65 3.26 3.00
CA ASP A 112 22.62 3.84 3.92
C ASP A 112 22.02 5.00 4.69
N ASP A 113 21.08 5.71 4.10
CA ASP A 113 20.46 6.89 4.70
C ASP A 113 19.27 6.45 5.55
N PRO A 114 19.25 6.78 6.85
CA PRO A 114 18.18 6.33 7.75
C PRO A 114 16.81 6.99 7.50
N GLN A 115 16.73 7.93 6.59
CA GLN A 115 15.44 8.53 6.27
C GLN A 115 14.49 7.58 5.53
N TRP A 116 15.02 6.52 4.92
CA TRP A 116 14.22 5.58 4.12
C TRP A 116 13.67 4.48 5.02
N TYR A 117 12.44 4.08 4.75
CA TYR A 117 11.70 3.14 5.60
C TYR A 117 11.18 1.97 4.80
N ALA A 118 10.94 0.88 5.51
CA ALA A 118 10.38 -0.35 4.99
C ALA A 118 9.29 -0.84 5.92
N VAL A 119 8.43 -1.70 5.41
CA VAL A 119 7.47 -2.48 6.22
C VAL A 119 7.62 -3.93 5.80
N ASP A 120 7.07 -4.85 6.59
CA ASP A 120 6.98 -6.25 6.16
C ASP A 120 5.56 -6.55 5.74
N LEU A 121 5.43 -7.19 4.58
CA LEU A 121 4.15 -7.59 4.01
C LEU A 121 4.10 -9.11 3.88
N ARG A 122 2.95 -9.68 4.24
CA ARG A 122 2.69 -11.11 4.09
C ARG A 122 1.53 -11.28 3.11
N ALA A 123 1.65 -12.27 2.23
CA ALA A 123 0.58 -12.59 1.29
C ALA A 123 -0.66 -13.07 2.05
N VAL A 124 -1.83 -12.59 1.64
CA VAL A 124 -3.10 -13.06 2.19
C VAL A 124 -3.81 -13.94 1.17
N VAL A 125 -4.02 -13.41 -0.05
CA VAL A 125 -4.75 -14.16 -1.06
C VAL A 125 -4.43 -13.59 -2.44
N ARG A 126 -4.40 -14.47 -3.44
CA ARG A 126 -4.41 -14.05 -4.83
C ARG A 126 -5.85 -13.70 -5.20
N LEU A 127 -6.05 -12.63 -5.95
CA LEU A 127 -7.38 -12.34 -6.47
C LEU A 127 -7.81 -13.45 -7.43
N ALA A 128 -9.11 -13.79 -7.43
CA ALA A 128 -9.66 -14.79 -8.32
C ALA A 128 -9.37 -14.44 -9.78
N ARG A 129 -9.39 -13.14 -10.10
CA ARG A 129 -8.89 -12.65 -11.37
C ARG A 129 -8.18 -11.32 -11.16
N PRO A 130 -7.14 -11.03 -11.95
CA PRO A 130 -6.48 -9.72 -11.86
C PRO A 130 -7.46 -8.60 -12.20
N VAL A 131 -7.30 -7.46 -11.53
CA VAL A 131 -8.04 -6.26 -11.84
C VAL A 131 -7.09 -5.32 -12.56
N THR A 132 -7.30 -5.14 -13.85
CA THR A 132 -6.36 -4.39 -14.69
C THR A 132 -6.51 -2.89 -14.49
N LEU A 133 -5.42 -2.18 -14.78
CA LEU A 133 -5.45 -0.71 -14.75
C LEU A 133 -6.51 -0.16 -15.71
N ALA A 134 -6.66 -0.78 -16.88
CA ALA A 134 -7.66 -0.35 -17.85
C ALA A 134 -9.07 -0.47 -17.27
N GLU A 135 -9.35 -1.58 -16.58
CA GLU A 135 -10.65 -1.77 -15.95
C GLU A 135 -10.90 -0.74 -14.84
N ILE A 136 -9.85 -0.44 -14.06
CA ILE A 136 -9.95 0.56 -12.99
C ILE A 136 -10.26 1.93 -13.60
N LYS A 137 -9.55 2.32 -14.65
CA LYS A 137 -9.77 3.61 -15.31
C LYS A 137 -11.15 3.72 -15.95
N ALA A 138 -11.75 2.59 -16.28
CA ALA A 138 -13.09 2.59 -16.89
C ALA A 138 -14.20 2.75 -15.87
N ARG A 139 -13.89 2.69 -14.56
CA ARG A 139 -14.91 2.81 -13.49
C ARG A 139 -14.98 4.23 -12.97
N PRO A 140 -16.14 4.93 -13.13
CA PRO A 140 -16.27 6.29 -12.61
C PRO A 140 -16.03 6.38 -11.10
N GLU A 141 -16.44 5.37 -10.33
CA GLU A 141 -16.28 5.37 -8.89
C GLU A 141 -14.81 5.25 -8.44
N LEU A 142 -13.91 4.91 -9.36
CA LEU A 142 -12.48 4.82 -9.09
C LEU A 142 -11.68 5.96 -9.72
N ALA A 143 -12.37 6.98 -10.25
CA ALA A 143 -11.71 8.06 -11.00
C ALA A 143 -10.72 8.84 -10.13
N ASP A 144 -10.97 8.95 -8.83
CA ASP A 144 -10.12 9.72 -7.93
C ASP A 144 -9.13 8.86 -7.16
N MET A 145 -9.08 7.57 -7.45
CA MET A 145 -8.13 6.67 -6.79
C MET A 145 -6.70 7.13 -7.01
N ALA A 146 -5.90 7.06 -5.95
CA ALA A 146 -4.52 7.54 -6.02
C ALA A 146 -3.71 6.82 -7.11
N LEU A 147 -3.96 5.54 -7.32
CA LEU A 147 -3.33 4.79 -8.41
C LEU A 147 -3.55 5.46 -9.77
N VAL A 148 -4.74 5.99 -10.00
CA VAL A 148 -5.10 6.65 -11.26
C VAL A 148 -4.56 8.07 -11.31
N ARG A 149 -4.70 8.81 -10.22
CA ARG A 149 -4.40 10.24 -10.20
C ARG A 149 -2.91 10.54 -10.04
N VAL A 150 -2.17 9.66 -9.36
CA VAL A 150 -0.75 9.88 -9.07
C VAL A 150 0.02 8.62 -9.46
N GLY A 151 0.06 8.36 -10.77
CA GLY A 151 0.60 7.12 -11.30
C GLY A 151 2.07 6.86 -10.99
N ARG A 152 2.83 7.88 -10.58
CA ARG A 152 4.26 7.73 -10.31
C ARG A 152 4.58 7.23 -8.91
N LEU A 153 3.62 7.26 -7.98
CA LEU A 153 3.86 6.77 -6.63
C LEU A 153 3.83 5.26 -6.60
N SER A 154 4.82 4.66 -5.96
CA SER A 154 4.92 3.20 -5.82
C SER A 154 4.17 2.67 -4.61
N VAL A 155 3.77 3.55 -3.71
CA VAL A 155 2.94 3.21 -2.54
C VAL A 155 1.87 4.27 -2.45
N THR A 156 0.60 3.87 -2.38
CA THR A 156 -0.51 4.82 -2.32
C THR A 156 -1.56 4.36 -1.33
N PRO A 157 -2.29 5.30 -0.72
CA PRO A 157 -3.47 4.92 0.08
C PRO A 157 -4.62 4.53 -0.84
N VAL A 158 -5.54 3.74 -0.29
CA VAL A 158 -6.76 3.28 -0.95
C VAL A 158 -7.91 3.54 0.03
N THR A 159 -8.97 4.19 -0.43
CA THR A 159 -10.12 4.42 0.44
C THR A 159 -10.90 3.13 0.65
N PRO A 160 -11.69 3.04 1.73
CA PRO A 160 -12.51 1.84 1.94
C PRO A 160 -13.46 1.54 0.77
N ALA A 161 -14.05 2.57 0.18
CA ALA A 161 -14.96 2.38 -0.95
C ALA A 161 -14.22 1.84 -2.18
N GLU A 162 -13.03 2.39 -2.45
CA GLU A 162 -12.20 1.90 -3.55
C GLU A 162 -11.78 0.46 -3.32
N TRP A 163 -11.41 0.14 -2.09
CA TRP A 163 -11.00 -1.21 -1.73
C TRP A 163 -12.12 -2.21 -2.01
N GLU A 164 -13.33 -1.91 -1.54
CA GLU A 164 -14.47 -2.81 -1.72
C GLU A 164 -14.83 -2.99 -3.18
N THR A 165 -14.79 -1.90 -3.94
CA THR A 165 -15.08 -1.97 -5.38
C THR A 165 -14.11 -2.90 -6.09
N ILE A 166 -12.82 -2.75 -5.81
CA ILE A 166 -11.78 -3.55 -6.47
C ILE A 166 -11.85 -5.01 -6.03
N VAL A 167 -12.09 -5.27 -4.74
CA VAL A 167 -12.24 -6.65 -4.27
C VAL A 167 -13.40 -7.33 -5.00
N ALA A 168 -14.51 -6.63 -5.15
CA ALA A 168 -15.66 -7.18 -5.87
C ALA A 168 -15.31 -7.47 -7.34
N MET A 169 -14.54 -6.58 -7.99
CA MET A 169 -14.10 -6.81 -9.36
C MET A 169 -13.23 -8.05 -9.49
N GLY A 170 -12.31 -8.23 -8.53
CA GLY A 170 -11.38 -9.37 -8.56
C GLY A 170 -11.99 -10.67 -8.09
N ASP A 171 -13.15 -10.61 -7.44
CA ASP A 171 -13.84 -11.78 -6.92
C ASP A 171 -14.76 -12.41 -7.95
N ARG A 172 -15.12 -11.66 -8.97
CA ARG A 172 -16.01 -12.17 -10.01
C ARG A 172 -15.22 -13.01 -10.98
N GLY A 173 -15.73 -14.20 -11.26
CA GLY A 173 -15.19 -14.98 -12.34
C GLY A 173 -15.42 -14.28 -13.68
N PRO A 174 -14.76 -14.77 -14.71
CA PRO A 174 -14.96 -14.21 -16.05
C PRO A 174 -16.37 -14.56 -16.51
N GLY A 175 -17.18 -13.64 -16.67
CA GLY A 175 -18.53 -13.97 -17.11
C GLY A 175 -19.55 -13.05 -16.69
#